data_f563cb0818a173daaab318c6d107473c
#
_entry.id   f563cb0818a173daaab318c6d107473c
#
_cell.length_a   1.000
_cell.length_b   1.000
_cell.length_c   1.000
_cell.angle_alpha   90.00
_cell.angle_beta   90.00
_cell.angle_gamma   90.00
#
_symmetry.space_group_name_H-M   'P 1'
#
loop_
_entity.id
_entity.type
_entity.pdbx_description
1 polymer ?
#
loop_
_entity_poly.entity_id
_entity_poly.type
_entity_poly.pdbx_seq_one_letter_code
_entity_poly.pdbx_strand_id
1 'polypeptide(L)'
;MSLNRISAAEAASLIKHGYNIGLSGFTPAGTAKAVTAELAKIAEAEHAKGKPFQVGIFTGASTGESCDGVLSRAKAIRYRAPYTTNSDFRKAVNNGEIAYNDIHLSQMAQEVRYGFMGKVNVAIIEACEVTPGGKIYLTAAGGISPTICRLADQIIVELNSAHSKSGMGMHDVYEPLDPPYRREIPIYKPSDRIGLPYVQVDPKKIIGVVETNWPDEARSFAAADPLTDKIGQNVADFLAADMKRGIIPSTFLPLQSGVGNIANAVLGALGRDKTIPPFEMYTEVIQNSVIGLIREGRIKFGSACSLTVTNDCLEGIYNDMDFFRDKLVLRPSEISNSPEIIRRLGVISINTAIEVDLYGNVNSTHIGGTKMMNGIGGSGDFTRNAYISIFTCPSVAKEGKISAIVPMVSHHDHTEHDVNIVITEQGVADLRGKSPKERAQAIIENCAHPDYKELLWDYLKLAGNRAQTPHAIQAALGMHAELAKSGDMKNTNWAEYAK
;
A
#
# COMPACT_ATOMS: atom_id res chain seq x y z
N MET A 1 -19.19 -0.32 33.57
CA MET A 1 -19.52 -1.73 33.23
C MET A 1 -18.20 -2.49 33.16
N SER A 2 -18.16 -3.74 33.64
CA SER A 2 -17.01 -4.62 33.37
C SER A 2 -17.03 -5.05 31.91
N LEU A 3 -15.86 -5.11 31.28
CA LEU A 3 -15.72 -5.65 29.93
C LEU A 3 -15.95 -7.15 29.96
N ASN A 4 -16.78 -7.65 29.03
CA ASN A 4 -17.10 -9.07 28.90
C ASN A 4 -15.91 -9.81 28.29
N ARG A 5 -15.22 -10.67 29.03
CA ARG A 5 -14.11 -11.52 28.54
C ARG A 5 -14.70 -12.79 27.95
N ILE A 6 -14.35 -13.10 26.70
CA ILE A 6 -14.78 -14.28 25.97
C ILE A 6 -13.60 -14.93 25.24
N SER A 7 -13.73 -16.19 24.89
CA SER A 7 -12.76 -16.87 24.05
C SER A 7 -12.88 -16.43 22.58
N ALA A 8 -11.83 -16.67 21.80
CA ALA A 8 -11.85 -16.40 20.34
C ALA A 8 -12.94 -17.24 19.64
N ALA A 9 -13.16 -18.48 20.09
CA ALA A 9 -14.20 -19.36 19.54
C ALA A 9 -15.61 -18.83 19.84
N GLU A 10 -15.87 -18.37 21.08
CA GLU A 10 -17.15 -17.71 21.42
C GLU A 10 -17.34 -16.45 20.58
N ALA A 11 -16.31 -15.61 20.45
CA ALA A 11 -16.38 -14.40 19.63
C ALA A 11 -16.68 -14.70 18.16
N ALA A 12 -16.00 -15.69 17.57
CA ALA A 12 -16.25 -16.11 16.20
C ALA A 12 -17.67 -16.67 15.99
N SER A 13 -18.24 -17.36 17.00
CA SER A 13 -19.62 -17.91 16.93
C SER A 13 -20.71 -16.84 16.84
N LEU A 14 -20.42 -15.59 17.19
CA LEU A 14 -21.34 -14.46 17.07
C LEU A 14 -21.43 -13.94 15.62
N ILE A 15 -20.48 -14.31 14.76
CA ILE A 15 -20.43 -13.90 13.36
C ILE A 15 -21.25 -14.87 12.51
N LYS A 16 -22.20 -14.34 11.73
CA LYS A 16 -23.13 -15.15 10.95
C LYS A 16 -22.76 -15.14 9.47
N HIS A 17 -23.18 -16.19 8.76
CA HIS A 17 -23.13 -16.21 7.30
C HIS A 17 -23.76 -14.94 6.70
N GLY A 18 -23.10 -14.36 5.71
CA GLY A 18 -23.57 -13.16 5.03
C GLY A 18 -23.20 -11.84 5.71
N TYR A 19 -22.67 -11.85 6.94
CA TYR A 19 -22.22 -10.61 7.60
C TYR A 19 -21.08 -9.95 6.84
N ASN A 20 -20.97 -8.62 6.95
CA ASN A 20 -19.77 -7.87 6.65
C ASN A 20 -19.03 -7.59 7.94
N ILE A 21 -17.76 -7.96 7.99
CA ILE A 21 -16.87 -7.71 9.12
C ILE A 21 -15.83 -6.66 8.74
N GLY A 22 -15.57 -5.74 9.67
CA GLY A 22 -14.47 -4.80 9.58
C GLY A 22 -13.29 -5.30 10.40
N LEU A 23 -12.09 -5.33 9.84
CA LEU A 23 -10.88 -5.75 10.56
C LEU A 23 -9.93 -4.56 10.75
N SER A 24 -9.33 -4.46 11.94
CA SER A 24 -8.25 -3.51 12.23
C SER A 24 -6.99 -3.82 11.45
N GLY A 25 -6.01 -2.94 11.57
CA GLY A 25 -4.68 -3.13 11.03
C GLY A 25 -4.45 -2.45 9.69
N PHE A 26 -3.20 -2.53 9.25
CA PHE A 26 -2.73 -2.09 7.95
C PHE A 26 -1.48 -2.91 7.60
N THR A 27 -1.39 -3.51 6.40
CA THR A 27 -0.42 -4.56 6.10
C THR A 27 -0.56 -5.71 7.12
N PRO A 28 0.43 -6.50 7.50
CA PRO A 28 0.28 -7.47 8.59
C PRO A 28 0.29 -6.85 10.00
N ALA A 29 0.51 -5.54 10.14
CA ALA A 29 0.59 -4.87 11.44
C ALA A 29 -0.79 -4.56 12.02
N GLY A 30 -1.00 -4.88 13.29
CA GLY A 30 -2.23 -4.57 14.01
C GLY A 30 -3.50 -5.27 13.50
N THR A 31 -3.35 -6.36 12.76
CA THR A 31 -4.45 -7.13 12.18
C THR A 31 -5.03 -8.09 13.21
N ALA A 32 -6.35 -8.19 13.31
CA ALA A 32 -7.02 -9.21 14.11
C ALA A 32 -6.64 -10.62 13.65
N LYS A 33 -6.33 -11.53 14.58
CA LYS A 33 -5.71 -12.83 14.29
C LYS A 33 -6.47 -14.03 14.90
N ALA A 34 -6.88 -13.91 16.15
CA ALA A 34 -7.44 -15.02 16.89
C ALA A 34 -8.90 -15.34 16.49
N VAL A 35 -9.73 -14.31 16.35
CA VAL A 35 -11.13 -14.49 15.96
C VAL A 35 -11.24 -14.93 14.51
N THR A 36 -10.41 -14.43 13.61
CA THR A 36 -10.37 -14.83 12.20
C THR A 36 -9.95 -16.30 12.03
N ALA A 37 -8.99 -16.78 12.84
CA ALA A 37 -8.59 -18.18 12.85
C ALA A 37 -9.73 -19.12 13.29
N GLU A 38 -10.49 -18.74 14.32
CA GLU A 38 -11.66 -19.52 14.75
C GLU A 38 -12.83 -19.43 13.77
N LEU A 39 -13.01 -18.28 13.11
CA LEU A 39 -14.02 -18.09 12.07
C LEU A 39 -13.76 -19.01 10.87
N ALA A 40 -12.51 -19.22 10.49
CA ALA A 40 -12.13 -20.18 9.45
C ALA A 40 -12.56 -21.59 9.80
N LYS A 41 -12.34 -22.04 11.06
CA LYS A 41 -12.79 -23.36 11.53
C LYS A 41 -14.32 -23.52 11.50
N ILE A 42 -15.06 -22.45 11.85
CA ILE A 42 -16.52 -22.44 11.75
C ILE A 42 -16.97 -22.62 10.30
N ALA A 43 -16.35 -21.87 9.36
CA ALA A 43 -16.66 -21.98 7.95
C ALA A 43 -16.42 -23.41 7.42
N GLU A 44 -15.27 -24.01 7.74
CA GLU A 44 -14.95 -25.39 7.38
C GLU A 44 -15.97 -26.38 7.93
N ALA A 45 -16.35 -26.22 9.20
CA ALA A 45 -17.35 -27.08 9.85
C ALA A 45 -18.75 -26.95 9.23
N GLU A 46 -19.17 -25.77 8.82
CA GLU A 46 -20.47 -25.57 8.14
C GLU A 46 -20.41 -26.13 6.70
N HIS A 47 -19.32 -25.91 5.97
CA HIS A 47 -19.12 -26.48 4.63
C HIS A 47 -19.12 -28.01 4.65
N ALA A 48 -18.52 -28.64 5.68
CA ALA A 48 -18.57 -30.11 5.86
C ALA A 48 -19.99 -30.65 6.04
N LYS A 49 -20.92 -29.80 6.52
CA LYS A 49 -22.35 -30.12 6.65
C LYS A 49 -23.18 -29.76 5.40
N GLY A 50 -22.49 -29.31 4.32
CA GLY A 50 -23.15 -28.85 3.10
C GLY A 50 -23.83 -27.48 3.23
N LYS A 51 -23.53 -26.71 4.27
CA LYS A 51 -24.10 -25.38 4.51
C LYS A 51 -23.13 -24.28 4.08
N PRO A 52 -23.60 -23.20 3.44
CA PRO A 52 -22.75 -22.09 3.08
C PRO A 52 -22.36 -21.28 4.33
N PHE A 53 -21.09 -20.86 4.38
CA PHE A 53 -20.62 -19.89 5.38
C PHE A 53 -19.58 -18.97 4.74
N GLN A 54 -19.97 -17.73 4.49
CA GLN A 54 -19.07 -16.71 3.91
C GLN A 54 -19.42 -15.34 4.48
N VAL A 55 -18.39 -14.48 4.60
CA VAL A 55 -18.50 -13.09 5.07
C VAL A 55 -17.90 -12.12 4.04
N GLY A 56 -18.34 -10.87 4.07
CA GLY A 56 -17.64 -9.77 3.44
C GLY A 56 -16.59 -9.20 4.40
N ILE A 57 -15.46 -8.74 3.90
CA ILE A 57 -14.36 -8.23 4.73
C ILE A 57 -13.94 -6.84 4.26
N PHE A 58 -13.94 -5.86 5.18
CA PHE A 58 -13.48 -4.50 4.98
C PHE A 58 -12.29 -4.22 5.88
N THR A 59 -11.21 -3.68 5.32
CA THR A 59 -10.00 -3.33 6.08
C THR A 59 -9.41 -2.01 5.61
N GLY A 60 -8.40 -1.52 6.32
CA GLY A 60 -7.61 -0.37 5.88
C GLY A 60 -6.46 -0.72 4.94
N ALA A 61 -6.31 -1.93 4.52
CA ALA A 61 -5.28 -2.64 3.75
C ALA A 61 -4.59 -3.72 4.60
N SER A 62 -5.28 -4.25 5.61
CA SER A 62 -4.77 -5.39 6.38
C SER A 62 -4.60 -6.59 5.46
N THR A 63 -3.53 -7.32 5.64
CA THR A 63 -3.23 -8.55 4.92
C THR A 63 -2.44 -9.47 5.84
N GLY A 64 -2.42 -10.75 5.58
CA GLY A 64 -1.62 -11.68 6.35
C GLY A 64 -2.18 -13.09 6.32
N GLU A 65 -1.41 -14.00 6.88
CA GLU A 65 -1.79 -15.41 6.97
C GLU A 65 -3.00 -15.59 7.90
N SER A 66 -3.00 -14.91 9.04
CA SER A 66 -4.04 -15.02 10.06
C SER A 66 -5.40 -14.41 9.67
N CYS A 67 -5.47 -13.58 8.63
CA CYS A 67 -6.74 -13.07 8.12
C CYS A 67 -7.02 -13.57 6.70
N ASP A 68 -6.31 -13.08 5.68
CA ASP A 68 -6.57 -13.43 4.29
C ASP A 68 -6.27 -14.91 3.98
N GLY A 69 -5.15 -15.46 4.52
CA GLY A 69 -4.72 -16.83 4.25
C GLY A 69 -5.71 -17.88 4.78
N VAL A 70 -5.94 -17.88 6.09
CA VAL A 70 -6.82 -18.89 6.74
C VAL A 70 -8.26 -18.80 6.23
N LEU A 71 -8.80 -17.59 6.04
CA LEU A 71 -10.17 -17.41 5.57
C LEU A 71 -10.33 -17.77 4.08
N SER A 72 -9.31 -17.55 3.26
CA SER A 72 -9.34 -17.96 1.84
C SER A 72 -9.33 -19.48 1.70
N ARG A 73 -8.43 -20.17 2.44
CA ARG A 73 -8.40 -21.65 2.41
C ARG A 73 -9.70 -22.27 2.93
N ALA A 74 -10.30 -21.68 3.95
CA ALA A 74 -11.61 -22.08 4.47
C ALA A 74 -12.79 -21.71 3.55
N LYS A 75 -12.53 -21.01 2.41
CA LYS A 75 -13.57 -20.49 1.49
C LYS A 75 -14.62 -19.61 2.19
N ALA A 76 -14.18 -18.90 3.23
CA ALA A 76 -15.03 -18.10 4.10
C ALA A 76 -15.26 -16.66 3.60
N ILE A 77 -14.63 -16.26 2.50
CA ILE A 77 -14.70 -14.90 1.96
C ILE A 77 -15.57 -14.87 0.71
N ARG A 78 -16.63 -14.04 0.71
CA ARG A 78 -17.41 -13.73 -0.49
C ARG A 78 -16.99 -12.44 -1.17
N TYR A 79 -16.54 -11.45 -0.38
CA TYR A 79 -16.17 -10.10 -0.83
C TYR A 79 -15.04 -9.55 0.02
N ARG A 80 -14.12 -8.83 -0.59
CA ARG A 80 -12.96 -8.23 0.08
C ARG A 80 -12.58 -6.89 -0.55
N ALA A 81 -12.27 -5.90 0.28
CA ALA A 81 -11.68 -4.61 -0.09
C ALA A 81 -10.70 -4.15 1.01
N PRO A 82 -9.74 -3.27 0.72
CA PRO A 82 -9.36 -2.68 -0.58
C PRO A 82 -8.10 -3.33 -1.19
N TYR A 83 -7.30 -4.07 -0.40
CA TYR A 83 -5.93 -4.44 -0.75
C TYR A 83 -5.53 -5.78 -0.14
N THR A 84 -4.67 -6.54 -0.82
CA THR A 84 -4.05 -7.75 -0.29
C THR A 84 -2.70 -8.04 -0.93
N THR A 85 -1.85 -8.77 -0.21
CA THR A 85 -0.61 -9.38 -0.72
C THR A 85 -0.55 -10.90 -0.44
N ASN A 86 -1.58 -11.47 0.20
CA ASN A 86 -1.61 -12.88 0.54
C ASN A 86 -1.76 -13.77 -0.70
N SER A 87 -0.96 -14.83 -0.82
CA SER A 87 -0.91 -15.70 -2.00
C SER A 87 -2.17 -16.55 -2.18
N ASP A 88 -2.75 -17.05 -1.09
CA ASP A 88 -3.96 -17.91 -1.15
C ASP A 88 -5.16 -17.08 -1.55
N PHE A 89 -5.28 -15.88 -0.96
CA PHE A 89 -6.31 -14.93 -1.36
C PHE A 89 -6.18 -14.53 -2.84
N ARG A 90 -4.99 -14.16 -3.28
CA ARG A 90 -4.70 -13.81 -4.67
C ARG A 90 -5.10 -14.92 -5.63
N LYS A 91 -4.79 -16.18 -5.28
CA LYS A 91 -5.18 -17.35 -6.07
C LYS A 91 -6.70 -17.46 -6.16
N ALA A 92 -7.42 -17.32 -5.06
CA ALA A 92 -8.88 -17.39 -5.04
C ALA A 92 -9.53 -16.27 -5.86
N VAL A 93 -9.01 -15.04 -5.80
CA VAL A 93 -9.49 -13.92 -6.64
C VAL A 93 -9.25 -14.20 -8.12
N ASN A 94 -8.04 -14.61 -8.49
CA ASN A 94 -7.70 -14.91 -9.90
C ASN A 94 -8.47 -16.13 -10.45
N ASN A 95 -8.98 -17.00 -9.59
CA ASN A 95 -9.87 -18.11 -9.96
C ASN A 95 -11.37 -17.69 -10.02
N GLY A 96 -11.70 -16.43 -9.67
CA GLY A 96 -13.09 -15.98 -9.63
C GLY A 96 -13.89 -16.46 -8.42
N GLU A 97 -13.23 -16.95 -7.38
CA GLU A 97 -13.88 -17.51 -6.18
C GLU A 97 -14.27 -16.42 -5.17
N ILE A 98 -13.60 -15.26 -5.19
CA ILE A 98 -13.82 -14.12 -4.29
C ILE A 98 -14.05 -12.87 -5.12
N ALA A 99 -15.10 -12.10 -4.80
CA ALA A 99 -15.29 -10.76 -5.33
C ALA A 99 -14.32 -9.81 -4.63
N TYR A 100 -13.38 -9.26 -5.39
CA TYR A 100 -12.38 -8.33 -4.88
C TYR A 100 -12.59 -6.94 -5.46
N ASN A 101 -12.64 -5.94 -4.58
CA ASN A 101 -12.76 -4.54 -4.96
C ASN A 101 -11.48 -3.80 -4.58
N ASP A 102 -10.71 -3.42 -5.58
CA ASP A 102 -9.52 -2.60 -5.44
C ASP A 102 -9.92 -1.13 -5.35
N ILE A 103 -9.53 -0.46 -4.28
CA ILE A 103 -9.95 0.92 -3.96
C ILE A 103 -8.74 1.71 -3.47
N HIS A 104 -8.64 2.98 -3.88
CA HIS A 104 -7.69 3.91 -3.28
C HIS A 104 -7.85 3.96 -1.75
N LEU A 105 -6.75 3.88 -1.02
CA LEU A 105 -6.81 3.78 0.44
C LEU A 105 -7.41 5.02 1.10
N SER A 106 -7.24 6.20 0.50
CA SER A 106 -7.90 7.43 0.96
C SER A 106 -9.42 7.37 0.89
N GLN A 107 -9.96 6.55 -0.02
CA GLN A 107 -11.40 6.45 -0.28
C GLN A 107 -12.06 5.35 0.53
N MET A 108 -11.33 4.32 0.96
CA MET A 108 -11.90 3.13 1.61
C MET A 108 -12.79 3.48 2.82
N ALA A 109 -12.31 4.31 3.75
CA ALA A 109 -13.07 4.69 4.93
C ALA A 109 -14.35 5.45 4.57
N GLN A 110 -14.27 6.41 3.64
CA GLN A 110 -15.44 7.20 3.24
C GLN A 110 -16.47 6.37 2.47
N GLU A 111 -16.07 5.42 1.62
CA GLU A 111 -17.02 4.56 0.91
C GLU A 111 -17.77 3.61 1.86
N VAL A 112 -17.10 3.14 2.90
CA VAL A 112 -17.77 2.41 4.01
C VAL A 112 -18.76 3.33 4.72
N ARG A 113 -18.38 4.60 5.01
CA ARG A 113 -19.30 5.57 5.65
C ARG A 113 -20.50 5.95 4.79
N TYR A 114 -20.31 6.03 3.47
CA TYR A 114 -21.40 6.33 2.53
C TYR A 114 -22.34 5.14 2.30
N GLY A 115 -21.98 3.96 2.83
CA GLY A 115 -22.79 2.75 2.69
C GLY A 115 -22.71 2.07 1.32
N PHE A 116 -21.76 2.46 0.47
CA PHE A 116 -21.62 1.91 -0.90
C PHE A 116 -21.32 0.41 -0.89
N MET A 117 -20.66 -0.08 0.16
CA MET A 117 -20.31 -1.49 0.33
C MET A 117 -21.27 -2.25 1.25
N GLY A 118 -22.34 -1.59 1.71
CA GLY A 118 -23.31 -2.15 2.65
C GLY A 118 -22.90 -1.97 4.11
N LYS A 119 -23.70 -2.56 5.00
CA LYS A 119 -23.58 -2.41 6.45
C LYS A 119 -22.36 -3.14 7.00
N VAL A 120 -21.71 -2.59 8.02
CA VAL A 120 -20.73 -3.28 8.86
C VAL A 120 -21.45 -3.91 10.04
N ASN A 121 -21.48 -5.24 10.13
CA ASN A 121 -22.18 -5.95 11.21
C ASN A 121 -21.29 -6.05 12.46
N VAL A 122 -20.04 -6.43 12.30
CA VAL A 122 -19.08 -6.63 13.39
C VAL A 122 -17.74 -5.99 13.02
N ALA A 123 -17.16 -5.22 13.95
CA ALA A 123 -15.78 -4.80 13.89
C ALA A 123 -14.94 -5.68 14.82
N ILE A 124 -13.81 -6.17 14.33
CA ILE A 124 -12.83 -6.94 15.11
C ILE A 124 -11.55 -6.12 15.16
N ILE A 125 -11.20 -5.64 16.35
CA ILE A 125 -10.16 -4.63 16.55
C ILE A 125 -9.07 -5.18 17.44
N GLU A 126 -7.84 -5.27 16.92
CA GLU A 126 -6.69 -5.52 17.76
C GLU A 126 -6.30 -4.25 18.54
N ALA A 127 -6.05 -4.39 19.82
CA ALA A 127 -5.71 -3.31 20.74
C ALA A 127 -4.66 -3.73 21.77
N CYS A 128 -3.85 -2.79 22.24
CA CYS A 128 -2.97 -3.00 23.39
C CYS A 128 -3.66 -2.65 24.72
N GLU A 129 -4.76 -1.87 24.67
CA GLU A 129 -5.58 -1.55 25.83
C GLU A 129 -7.00 -1.21 25.41
N VAL A 130 -7.97 -1.58 26.25
CA VAL A 130 -9.37 -1.17 26.13
C VAL A 130 -9.91 -0.81 27.51
N THR A 131 -10.60 0.32 27.61
CA THR A 131 -11.15 0.79 28.89
C THR A 131 -12.64 0.54 28.99
N PRO A 132 -13.20 0.41 30.21
CA PRO A 132 -14.64 0.33 30.43
C PRO A 132 -15.44 1.51 29.88
N GLY A 133 -14.81 2.65 29.64
CA GLY A 133 -15.39 3.85 29.02
C GLY A 133 -15.36 3.85 27.49
N GLY A 134 -14.93 2.75 26.86
CA GLY A 134 -14.93 2.60 25.40
C GLY A 134 -13.74 3.27 24.69
N LYS A 135 -12.63 3.49 25.38
CA LYS A 135 -11.36 3.91 24.74
C LYS A 135 -10.62 2.66 24.28
N ILE A 136 -10.34 2.54 22.98
CA ILE A 136 -9.59 1.45 22.38
C ILE A 136 -8.26 2.00 21.89
N TYR A 137 -7.16 1.55 22.49
CA TYR A 137 -5.80 1.93 22.08
C TYR A 137 -5.27 0.90 21.09
N LEU A 138 -5.17 1.34 19.84
CA LEU A 138 -4.71 0.48 18.74
C LEU A 138 -3.24 0.05 18.93
N THR A 139 -2.84 -1.02 18.26
CA THR A 139 -1.48 -1.55 18.30
C THR A 139 -0.59 -0.84 17.26
N ALA A 140 -0.05 -1.56 16.29
CA ALA A 140 0.95 -1.04 15.35
C ALA A 140 0.38 -0.37 14.10
N ALA A 141 -0.95 -0.24 13.97
CA ALA A 141 -1.56 0.37 12.79
C ALA A 141 -2.92 1.03 13.06
N GLY A 142 -3.21 2.11 12.33
CA GLY A 142 -4.50 2.83 12.37
C GLY A 142 -5.56 2.20 11.46
N GLY A 143 -5.20 1.94 10.21
CA GLY A 143 -6.13 1.42 9.19
C GLY A 143 -7.39 2.26 9.05
N ILE A 144 -8.55 1.59 8.93
CA ILE A 144 -9.88 2.21 8.98
C ILE A 144 -10.59 1.93 10.32
N SER A 145 -9.84 1.58 11.36
CA SER A 145 -10.38 1.17 12.65
C SER A 145 -11.38 2.16 13.25
N PRO A 146 -11.18 3.49 13.21
CA PRO A 146 -12.19 4.43 13.71
C PRO A 146 -13.52 4.31 12.98
N THR A 147 -13.49 4.25 11.67
CA THR A 147 -14.67 4.19 10.80
C THR A 147 -15.46 2.90 11.02
N ILE A 148 -14.80 1.74 11.02
CA ILE A 148 -15.50 0.47 11.24
C ILE A 148 -16.05 0.36 12.67
N CYS A 149 -15.37 0.88 13.68
CA CYS A 149 -15.87 0.95 15.05
C CYS A 149 -17.13 1.82 15.17
N ARG A 150 -17.11 2.97 14.48
CA ARG A 150 -18.26 3.89 14.49
C ARG A 150 -19.48 3.27 13.84
N LEU A 151 -19.31 2.57 12.73
CA LEU A 151 -20.42 2.06 11.91
C LEU A 151 -20.91 0.67 12.31
N ALA A 152 -20.06 -0.17 12.88
CA ALA A 152 -20.43 -1.52 13.26
C ALA A 152 -21.57 -1.53 14.30
N ASP A 153 -22.45 -2.53 14.18
CA ASP A 153 -23.45 -2.81 15.22
C ASP A 153 -22.78 -3.30 16.51
N GLN A 154 -21.76 -4.12 16.36
CA GLN A 154 -21.06 -4.82 17.43
C GLN A 154 -19.56 -4.73 17.25
N ILE A 155 -18.82 -4.68 18.35
CA ILE A 155 -17.36 -4.63 18.36
C ILE A 155 -16.81 -5.77 19.21
N ILE A 156 -15.87 -6.52 18.66
CA ILE A 156 -15.02 -7.48 19.36
C ILE A 156 -13.63 -6.88 19.45
N VAL A 157 -13.03 -6.87 20.62
CA VAL A 157 -11.66 -6.38 20.81
C VAL A 157 -10.74 -7.57 21.07
N GLU A 158 -9.72 -7.75 20.22
CA GLU A 158 -8.59 -8.63 20.51
C GLU A 158 -7.56 -7.84 21.32
N LEU A 159 -7.55 -8.05 22.64
CA LEU A 159 -6.57 -7.43 23.53
C LEU A 159 -5.26 -8.22 23.48
N ASN A 160 -4.30 -7.71 22.72
CA ASN A 160 -3.08 -8.41 22.37
C ASN A 160 -1.90 -7.99 23.24
N SER A 161 -1.47 -8.84 24.15
CA SER A 161 -0.35 -8.59 25.06
C SER A 161 1.04 -8.66 24.40
N ALA A 162 1.13 -9.12 23.14
CA ALA A 162 2.36 -9.02 22.36
C ALA A 162 2.72 -7.55 22.01
N HIS A 163 1.75 -6.65 22.12
CA HIS A 163 1.97 -5.22 21.94
C HIS A 163 2.00 -4.48 23.27
N SER A 164 3.14 -3.83 23.54
CA SER A 164 3.35 -3.10 24.79
C SER A 164 2.43 -1.87 24.91
N LYS A 165 1.90 -1.67 26.12
CA LYS A 165 1.17 -0.43 26.45
C LYS A 165 2.04 0.84 26.39
N SER A 166 3.38 0.73 26.33
CA SER A 166 4.26 1.87 26.09
C SER A 166 3.95 2.57 24.75
N GLY A 167 3.41 1.82 23.76
CA GLY A 167 2.93 2.37 22.49
C GLY A 167 1.69 3.24 22.57
N MET A 168 0.99 3.29 23.71
CA MET A 168 -0.15 4.19 23.88
C MET A 168 0.29 5.64 23.68
N GLY A 169 -0.47 6.38 22.85
CA GLY A 169 -0.13 7.75 22.47
C GLY A 169 0.63 7.90 21.16
N MET A 170 1.05 6.81 20.49
CA MET A 170 1.60 6.90 19.12
C MET A 170 0.56 7.32 18.09
N HIS A 171 -0.70 6.97 18.32
CA HIS A 171 -1.77 7.26 17.36
C HIS A 171 -2.26 8.72 17.46
N ASP A 172 -2.74 9.19 16.31
CA ASP A 172 -3.46 10.46 16.12
C ASP A 172 -4.74 10.15 15.34
N VAL A 173 -5.75 9.69 16.06
CA VAL A 173 -7.01 9.22 15.49
C VAL A 173 -7.91 10.40 15.18
N TYR A 174 -8.10 10.69 13.91
CA TYR A 174 -8.98 11.71 13.41
C TYR A 174 -9.83 11.16 12.27
N GLU A 175 -11.11 11.46 12.26
CA GLU A 175 -12.02 11.19 11.15
C GLU A 175 -12.54 12.51 10.59
N PRO A 176 -12.37 12.79 9.29
CA PRO A 176 -12.96 13.98 8.68
C PRO A 176 -14.48 13.87 8.65
N LEU A 177 -15.14 15.03 8.64
CA LEU A 177 -16.57 15.10 8.44
C LEU A 177 -16.93 14.66 7.00
N ASP A 178 -18.11 14.09 6.84
CA ASP A 178 -18.63 13.76 5.50
C ASP A 178 -19.23 15.00 4.79
N PRO A 179 -19.29 15.01 3.47
CA PRO A 179 -19.96 16.07 2.71
C PRO A 179 -21.44 16.25 3.16
N PRO A 180 -21.97 17.46 3.15
CA PRO A 180 -21.35 18.72 2.71
C PRO A 180 -20.57 19.44 3.82
N TYR A 181 -20.37 18.83 4.99
CA TYR A 181 -19.79 19.46 6.17
C TYR A 181 -18.26 19.30 6.28
N ARG A 182 -17.64 18.68 5.26
CA ARG A 182 -16.19 18.47 5.23
C ARG A 182 -15.45 19.78 5.29
N ARG A 183 -14.38 19.82 6.10
CA ARG A 183 -13.50 20.98 6.26
C ARG A 183 -12.07 20.55 5.95
N GLU A 184 -11.16 21.51 5.84
CA GLU A 184 -9.73 21.21 5.72
C GLU A 184 -9.25 20.35 6.90
N ILE A 185 -8.29 19.49 6.63
CA ILE A 185 -7.60 18.70 7.66
C ILE A 185 -6.38 19.50 8.09
N PRO A 186 -6.31 20.04 9.34
CA PRO A 186 -5.30 21.02 9.75
C PRO A 186 -3.95 20.38 10.08
N ILE A 187 -3.36 19.67 9.12
CA ILE A 187 -2.01 19.12 9.15
C ILE A 187 -1.16 19.93 8.18
N TYR A 188 -0.21 20.69 8.69
CA TYR A 188 0.67 21.60 7.93
C TYR A 188 2.12 21.11 7.92
N LYS A 189 2.46 20.14 8.76
CA LYS A 189 3.73 19.42 8.80
C LYS A 189 3.49 17.97 9.27
N PRO A 190 4.35 17.02 8.93
CA PRO A 190 4.17 15.61 9.29
C PRO A 190 3.97 15.36 10.79
N SER A 191 4.53 16.19 11.65
CA SER A 191 4.46 16.06 13.11
C SER A 191 3.18 16.62 13.76
N ASP A 192 2.31 17.33 13.03
CA ASP A 192 1.08 17.88 13.62
C ASP A 192 0.15 16.76 14.09
N ARG A 193 -0.43 16.93 15.27
CA ARG A 193 -1.43 16.02 15.85
C ARG A 193 -2.74 16.78 16.02
N ILE A 194 -3.83 16.19 15.54
CA ILE A 194 -5.15 16.85 15.47
C ILE A 194 -6.27 15.99 16.06
N GLY A 195 -5.98 14.74 16.40
CA GLY A 195 -6.95 13.76 16.87
C GLY A 195 -6.68 13.27 18.29
N LEU A 196 -7.21 12.10 18.59
CA LEU A 196 -7.09 11.43 19.88
C LEU A 196 -6.07 10.29 19.81
N PRO A 197 -5.43 9.90 20.91
CA PRO A 197 -4.51 8.76 20.93
C PRO A 197 -5.23 7.40 21.00
N TYR A 198 -6.55 7.37 20.85
CA TYR A 198 -7.38 6.17 20.90
C TYR A 198 -8.63 6.32 20.02
N VAL A 199 -9.27 5.21 19.70
CA VAL A 199 -10.61 5.19 19.13
C VAL A 199 -11.63 5.25 20.27
N GLN A 200 -12.54 6.23 20.26
CA GLN A 200 -13.63 6.34 21.21
C GLN A 200 -14.90 5.69 20.66
N VAL A 201 -15.46 4.74 21.38
CA VAL A 201 -16.72 4.05 21.01
C VAL A 201 -17.75 4.11 22.13
N ASP A 202 -19.02 3.87 21.80
CA ASP A 202 -20.02 3.52 22.83
C ASP A 202 -19.63 2.16 23.43
N PRO A 203 -19.35 2.09 24.74
CA PRO A 203 -18.95 0.84 25.39
C PRO A 203 -20.00 -0.26 25.28
N LYS A 204 -21.28 0.06 25.04
CA LYS A 204 -22.34 -0.93 24.81
C LYS A 204 -22.18 -1.72 23.53
N LYS A 205 -21.46 -1.18 22.54
CA LYS A 205 -21.14 -1.90 21.30
C LYS A 205 -20.07 -2.98 21.51
N ILE A 206 -19.24 -2.90 22.56
CA ILE A 206 -18.19 -3.87 22.86
C ILE A 206 -18.85 -5.12 23.47
N ILE A 207 -19.09 -6.12 22.64
CA ILE A 207 -19.78 -7.35 23.05
C ILE A 207 -18.84 -8.40 23.64
N GLY A 208 -17.54 -8.31 23.34
CA GLY A 208 -16.52 -9.21 23.84
C GLY A 208 -15.11 -8.68 23.72
N VAL A 209 -14.28 -9.09 24.69
CA VAL A 209 -12.84 -8.86 24.69
C VAL A 209 -12.16 -10.21 24.73
N VAL A 210 -11.35 -10.50 23.71
CA VAL A 210 -10.57 -11.72 23.55
C VAL A 210 -9.13 -11.43 23.93
N GLU A 211 -8.60 -12.09 24.94
CA GLU A 211 -7.20 -11.94 25.33
C GLU A 211 -6.31 -12.79 24.42
N THR A 212 -5.29 -12.16 23.86
CA THR A 212 -4.34 -12.81 22.94
C THR A 212 -2.89 -12.45 23.28
N ASN A 213 -1.97 -13.26 22.80
CA ASN A 213 -0.52 -12.98 22.80
C ASN A 213 0.06 -13.45 21.47
N TRP A 214 -0.31 -12.76 20.39
CA TRP A 214 0.02 -13.17 19.04
C TRP A 214 0.74 -12.03 18.31
N PRO A 215 2.06 -12.15 18.04
CA PRO A 215 2.84 -11.10 17.40
C PRO A 215 2.38 -10.85 15.96
N ASP A 216 2.75 -9.70 15.41
CA ASP A 216 2.49 -9.37 14.01
C ASP A 216 3.28 -10.29 13.06
N GLU A 217 2.69 -10.55 11.89
CA GLU A 217 3.26 -11.42 10.85
C GLU A 217 4.23 -10.68 9.91
N ALA A 218 4.71 -9.52 10.31
CA ALA A 218 5.65 -8.73 9.53
C ALA A 218 6.99 -9.47 9.39
N ARG A 219 7.50 -9.50 8.15
CA ARG A 219 8.78 -10.13 7.82
C ARG A 219 9.79 -9.08 7.40
N SER A 220 11.06 -9.34 7.65
CA SER A 220 12.13 -8.54 7.07
C SER A 220 12.16 -8.73 5.54
N PHE A 221 12.44 -7.65 4.83
CA PHE A 221 12.73 -7.72 3.41
C PHE A 221 14.15 -8.25 3.18
N ALA A 222 14.37 -8.85 2.00
CA ALA A 222 15.70 -9.28 1.62
C ALA A 222 16.68 -8.10 1.60
N ALA A 223 17.96 -8.38 1.80
CA ALA A 223 18.99 -7.37 1.61
C ALA A 223 18.94 -6.83 0.17
N ALA A 224 19.33 -5.56 0.00
CA ALA A 224 19.44 -4.97 -1.33
C ALA A 224 20.46 -5.75 -2.18
N ASP A 225 20.13 -5.93 -3.44
CA ASP A 225 21.01 -6.52 -4.44
C ASP A 225 21.58 -5.43 -5.36
N PRO A 226 22.61 -5.71 -6.19
CA PRO A 226 23.23 -4.68 -7.03
C PRO A 226 22.27 -3.96 -7.96
N LEU A 227 21.20 -4.61 -8.42
CA LEU A 227 20.19 -4.02 -9.29
C LEU A 227 19.33 -3.02 -8.53
N THR A 228 18.79 -3.41 -7.39
CA THR A 228 17.97 -2.52 -6.55
C THR A 228 18.79 -1.38 -5.96
N ASP A 229 20.07 -1.61 -5.58
CA ASP A 229 20.99 -0.56 -5.17
C ASP A 229 21.23 0.47 -6.27
N LYS A 230 21.37 0.02 -7.53
CA LYS A 230 21.55 0.94 -8.67
C LYS A 230 20.30 1.81 -8.89
N ILE A 231 19.09 1.24 -8.77
CA ILE A 231 17.84 2.01 -8.82
C ILE A 231 17.81 3.03 -7.67
N GLY A 232 18.12 2.61 -6.45
CA GLY A 232 18.18 3.48 -5.28
C GLY A 232 19.16 4.64 -5.47
N GLN A 233 20.35 4.38 -6.02
CA GLN A 233 21.34 5.41 -6.30
C GLN A 233 20.84 6.38 -7.38
N ASN A 234 20.23 5.88 -8.47
CA ASN A 234 19.66 6.74 -9.52
C ASN A 234 18.57 7.68 -8.96
N VAL A 235 17.76 7.23 -8.00
CA VAL A 235 16.78 8.07 -7.31
C VAL A 235 17.47 9.15 -6.47
N ALA A 236 18.48 8.79 -5.67
CA ALA A 236 19.19 9.73 -4.82
C ALA A 236 19.91 10.80 -5.65
N ASP A 237 20.61 10.39 -6.71
CA ASP A 237 21.32 11.30 -7.63
C ASP A 237 20.33 12.29 -8.31
N PHE A 238 19.16 11.79 -8.74
CA PHE A 238 18.12 12.62 -9.34
C PHE A 238 17.60 13.68 -8.36
N LEU A 239 17.27 13.28 -7.14
CA LEU A 239 16.74 14.19 -6.12
C LEU A 239 17.81 15.21 -5.68
N ALA A 240 19.05 14.79 -5.52
CA ALA A 240 20.17 15.68 -5.23
C ALA A 240 20.41 16.72 -6.37
N ALA A 241 20.28 16.28 -7.63
CA ALA A 241 20.36 17.18 -8.77
C ALA A 241 19.20 18.20 -8.80
N ASP A 242 17.98 17.78 -8.47
CA ASP A 242 16.82 18.68 -8.39
C ASP A 242 16.96 19.68 -7.24
N MET A 243 17.54 19.29 -6.11
CA MET A 243 17.90 20.23 -5.04
C MET A 243 18.92 21.26 -5.52
N LYS A 244 19.98 20.80 -6.19
CA LYS A 244 21.03 21.70 -6.73
C LYS A 244 20.45 22.70 -7.74
N ARG A 245 19.42 22.30 -8.50
CA ARG A 245 18.71 23.18 -9.45
C ARG A 245 17.68 24.11 -8.78
N GLY A 246 17.43 23.95 -7.48
CA GLY A 246 16.43 24.71 -6.73
C GLY A 246 14.98 24.29 -7.01
N ILE A 247 14.77 23.13 -7.65
CA ILE A 247 13.44 22.55 -7.88
C ILE A 247 12.89 21.97 -6.56
N ILE A 248 13.74 21.28 -5.81
CA ILE A 248 13.46 20.85 -4.45
C ILE A 248 14.09 21.87 -3.49
N PRO A 249 13.36 22.35 -2.47
CA PRO A 249 13.92 23.27 -1.46
C PRO A 249 15.14 22.69 -0.75
N SER A 250 16.05 23.55 -0.31
CA SER A 250 17.26 23.15 0.42
C SER A 250 16.97 22.44 1.76
N THR A 251 15.78 22.59 2.30
CA THR A 251 15.30 21.88 3.51
C THR A 251 14.78 20.47 3.21
N PHE A 252 14.72 20.12 1.94
CA PHE A 252 14.04 18.95 1.39
C PHE A 252 12.51 18.99 1.62
N LEU A 253 11.79 18.03 1.05
CA LEU A 253 10.34 17.88 1.21
C LEU A 253 10.03 16.55 1.89
N PRO A 254 8.85 16.40 2.52
CA PRO A 254 8.45 15.11 3.07
C PRO A 254 8.45 14.02 1.99
N LEU A 255 8.91 12.83 2.37
CA LEU A 255 9.04 11.68 1.47
C LEU A 255 7.96 10.63 1.77
N GLN A 256 7.34 10.09 0.72
CA GLN A 256 6.62 8.82 0.75
C GLN A 256 7.45 7.77 0.03
N SER A 257 7.57 6.61 0.63
CA SER A 257 8.21 5.45 0.05
C SER A 257 7.27 4.24 0.13
N GLY A 258 7.21 3.46 -0.94
CA GLY A 258 6.54 2.15 -0.93
C GLY A 258 7.21 1.15 0.01
N VAL A 259 6.81 -0.09 -0.06
CA VAL A 259 7.38 -1.22 0.70
C VAL A 259 8.23 -2.11 -0.21
N GLY A 260 9.21 -2.81 0.36
CA GLY A 260 10.00 -3.82 -0.33
C GLY A 260 11.45 -3.42 -0.60
N ASN A 261 12.16 -4.28 -1.36
CA ASN A 261 13.61 -4.17 -1.54
C ASN A 261 14.04 -2.87 -2.24
N ILE A 262 13.32 -2.44 -3.28
CA ILE A 262 13.63 -1.18 -3.99
C ILE A 262 13.44 0.01 -3.05
N ALA A 263 12.33 0.04 -2.29
CA ALA A 263 12.08 1.09 -1.31
C ALA A 263 13.20 1.18 -0.25
N ASN A 264 13.66 0.03 0.25
CA ASN A 264 14.78 -0.02 1.19
C ASN A 264 16.10 0.45 0.56
N ALA A 265 16.38 0.08 -0.69
CA ALA A 265 17.55 0.53 -1.43
C ALA A 265 17.55 2.06 -1.64
N VAL A 266 16.38 2.62 -2.01
CA VAL A 266 16.19 4.07 -2.13
C VAL A 266 16.45 4.78 -0.80
N LEU A 267 15.81 4.34 0.29
CA LEU A 267 16.01 4.92 1.61
C LEU A 267 17.48 4.81 2.06
N GLY A 268 18.12 3.68 1.79
CA GLY A 268 19.54 3.47 2.06
C GLY A 268 20.43 4.44 1.28
N ALA A 269 20.16 4.67 -0.01
CA ALA A 269 20.91 5.62 -0.84
C ALA A 269 20.72 7.05 -0.33
N LEU A 270 19.49 7.48 -0.05
CA LEU A 270 19.18 8.79 0.53
C LEU A 270 19.84 9.00 1.91
N GLY A 271 19.90 7.95 2.72
CA GLY A 271 20.57 7.99 4.03
C GLY A 271 22.08 8.21 3.91
N ARG A 272 22.71 7.61 2.91
CA ARG A 272 24.17 7.75 2.66
C ARG A 272 24.57 9.08 2.02
N ASP A 273 23.68 9.67 1.20
CA ASP A 273 23.97 10.92 0.50
C ASP A 273 23.97 12.11 1.47
N LYS A 274 25.15 12.71 1.66
CA LYS A 274 25.34 13.86 2.56
C LYS A 274 24.90 15.19 1.95
N THR A 275 24.62 15.26 0.66
CA THR A 275 24.09 16.46 -0.01
C THR A 275 22.59 16.62 0.25
N ILE A 276 21.90 15.52 0.57
CA ILE A 276 20.50 15.53 0.99
C ILE A 276 20.45 15.75 2.51
N PRO A 277 19.80 16.81 3.01
CA PRO A 277 19.69 17.06 4.44
C PRO A 277 18.79 16.03 5.14
N PRO A 278 18.81 15.95 6.47
CA PRO A 278 17.83 15.18 7.20
C PRO A 278 16.41 15.66 6.87
N PHE A 279 15.51 14.72 6.57
CA PHE A 279 14.16 14.98 6.06
C PHE A 279 13.07 14.36 6.94
N GLU A 280 11.81 14.63 6.61
CA GLU A 280 10.64 14.04 7.24
C GLU A 280 9.95 13.06 6.28
N MET A 281 9.18 12.13 6.82
CA MET A 281 8.34 11.24 6.04
C MET A 281 6.86 11.50 6.31
N TYR A 282 6.08 11.53 5.24
CA TYR A 282 4.62 11.42 5.25
C TYR A 282 4.25 10.28 4.30
N THR A 283 3.92 9.13 4.86
CA THR A 283 3.88 7.86 4.13
C THR A 283 2.76 6.95 4.66
N GLU A 284 2.60 5.79 4.07
CA GLU A 284 1.66 4.77 4.56
C GLU A 284 2.30 3.87 5.61
N VAL A 285 3.53 3.45 5.35
CA VAL A 285 4.19 2.37 6.07
C VAL A 285 5.57 2.83 6.53
N ILE A 286 5.88 2.56 7.79
CA ILE A 286 7.23 2.66 8.34
C ILE A 286 7.81 1.26 8.46
N GLN A 287 8.97 1.05 7.84
CA GLN A 287 9.73 -0.21 7.82
C GLN A 287 10.97 -0.12 8.71
N ASN A 288 11.66 -1.25 8.93
CA ASN A 288 12.90 -1.30 9.72
C ASN A 288 13.96 -0.28 9.26
N SER A 289 14.12 -0.09 7.95
CA SER A 289 15.06 0.88 7.39
C SER A 289 14.76 2.32 7.82
N VAL A 290 13.48 2.70 7.91
CA VAL A 290 13.07 4.02 8.39
C VAL A 290 13.45 4.20 9.87
N ILE A 291 13.21 3.17 10.70
CA ILE A 291 13.56 3.19 12.13
C ILE A 291 15.08 3.38 12.31
N GLY A 292 15.90 2.66 11.52
CA GLY A 292 17.35 2.86 11.50
C GLY A 292 17.74 4.29 11.18
N LEU A 293 17.17 4.86 10.11
CA LEU A 293 17.45 6.24 9.69
C LEU A 293 16.95 7.30 10.68
N ILE A 294 15.87 7.01 11.43
CA ILE A 294 15.43 7.88 12.54
C ILE A 294 16.47 7.87 13.67
N ARG A 295 17.00 6.69 14.05
CA ARG A 295 18.06 6.58 15.07
C ARG A 295 19.36 7.28 14.65
N GLU A 296 19.69 7.23 13.37
CA GLU A 296 20.85 7.94 12.78
C GLU A 296 20.61 9.45 12.61
N GLY A 297 19.40 9.96 12.88
CA GLY A 297 19.03 11.36 12.69
C GLY A 297 18.91 11.79 11.22
N ARG A 298 18.85 10.84 10.28
CA ARG A 298 18.64 11.10 8.84
C ARG A 298 17.17 11.35 8.53
N ILE A 299 16.26 10.72 9.27
CA ILE A 299 14.83 11.02 9.26
C ILE A 299 14.48 11.69 10.58
N LYS A 300 13.94 12.91 10.50
CA LYS A 300 13.58 13.73 11.67
C LYS A 300 12.27 13.28 12.29
N PHE A 301 11.30 12.92 11.45
CA PHE A 301 9.95 12.54 11.87
C PHE A 301 9.29 11.61 10.83
N GLY A 302 8.54 10.62 11.30
CA GLY A 302 7.74 9.71 10.49
C GLY A 302 6.25 9.79 10.84
N SER A 303 5.42 10.19 9.86
CA SER A 303 3.96 10.14 9.91
C SER A 303 3.48 9.04 8.98
N ALA A 304 2.74 8.05 9.51
CA ALA A 304 2.32 6.91 8.72
C ALA A 304 0.99 6.32 9.20
N CYS A 305 0.49 5.30 8.50
CA CYS A 305 -0.64 4.48 8.94
C CYS A 305 -0.18 3.31 9.82
N SER A 306 0.99 2.74 9.55
CA SER A 306 1.48 1.54 10.25
C SER A 306 2.98 1.49 10.48
N LEU A 307 3.36 0.78 11.55
CA LEU A 307 4.69 0.25 11.78
C LEU A 307 4.73 -1.19 11.26
N THR A 308 5.13 -1.38 10.01
CA THR A 308 5.32 -2.71 9.43
C THR A 308 6.79 -3.11 9.57
N VAL A 309 7.15 -3.40 10.79
CA VAL A 309 8.51 -3.73 11.21
C VAL A 309 8.55 -5.14 11.78
N THR A 310 9.73 -5.75 11.82
CA THR A 310 9.91 -7.04 12.49
C THR A 310 9.63 -6.93 13.99
N ASN A 311 9.27 -8.05 14.63
CA ASN A 311 8.88 -8.02 16.04
C ASN A 311 10.01 -7.55 16.97
N ASP A 312 11.25 -7.89 16.69
CA ASP A 312 12.43 -7.39 17.40
C ASP A 312 12.62 -5.88 17.24
N CYS A 313 12.38 -5.35 16.04
CA CYS A 313 12.39 -3.90 15.79
C CYS A 313 11.26 -3.20 16.54
N LEU A 314 10.05 -3.77 16.54
CA LEU A 314 8.89 -3.24 17.26
C LEU A 314 9.13 -3.23 18.78
N GLU A 315 9.68 -4.29 19.32
CA GLU A 315 10.10 -4.37 20.72
C GLU A 315 11.14 -3.30 21.06
N GLY A 316 12.13 -3.09 20.17
CA GLY A 316 13.12 -2.02 20.32
C GLY A 316 12.51 -0.61 20.29
N ILE A 317 11.40 -0.39 19.55
CA ILE A 317 10.64 0.86 19.59
C ILE A 317 9.91 1.01 20.93
N TYR A 318 9.25 -0.04 21.40
CA TYR A 318 8.51 -0.01 22.67
C TYR A 318 9.40 0.20 23.87
N ASN A 319 10.60 -0.38 23.86
CA ASN A 319 11.59 -0.23 24.94
C ASN A 319 12.25 1.14 24.97
N ASP A 320 12.19 1.90 23.86
CA ASP A 320 12.78 3.23 23.72
C ASP A 320 11.70 4.27 23.32
N MET A 321 10.50 4.11 23.87
CA MET A 321 9.34 4.92 23.48
C MET A 321 9.52 6.42 23.78
N ASP A 322 10.29 6.77 24.79
CA ASP A 322 10.57 8.18 25.10
C ASP A 322 11.34 8.86 23.95
N PHE A 323 12.24 8.14 23.27
CA PHE A 323 12.91 8.61 22.07
C PHE A 323 11.96 8.70 20.87
N PHE A 324 11.07 7.70 20.68
CA PHE A 324 10.22 7.62 19.49
C PHE A 324 8.94 8.45 19.58
N ARG A 325 8.45 8.78 20.77
CA ARG A 325 7.19 9.52 20.98
C ARG A 325 7.11 10.82 20.19
N ASP A 326 8.23 11.55 20.12
CA ASP A 326 8.34 12.82 19.41
C ASP A 326 8.87 12.68 17.97
N LYS A 327 8.97 11.44 17.47
CA LYS A 327 9.50 11.16 16.14
C LYS A 327 8.57 10.33 15.26
N LEU A 328 7.50 9.79 15.84
CA LEU A 328 6.55 8.94 15.13
C LEU A 328 5.10 9.32 15.45
N VAL A 329 4.24 9.22 14.44
CA VAL A 329 2.79 9.28 14.60
C VAL A 329 2.13 8.27 13.66
N LEU A 330 1.13 7.53 14.20
CA LEU A 330 0.29 6.64 13.42
C LEU A 330 -1.10 7.23 13.23
N ARG A 331 -1.59 7.23 12.00
CA ARG A 331 -2.87 7.85 11.61
C ARG A 331 -3.81 6.82 10.97
N PRO A 332 -5.13 7.07 10.98
CA PRO A 332 -6.03 6.35 10.08
C PRO A 332 -5.59 6.51 8.62
N SER A 333 -5.84 5.48 7.78
CA SER A 333 -5.41 5.48 6.38
C SER A 333 -6.00 6.65 5.57
N GLU A 334 -7.22 7.08 5.88
CA GLU A 334 -7.84 8.24 5.23
C GLU A 334 -7.05 9.55 5.47
N ILE A 335 -6.27 9.61 6.55
CA ILE A 335 -5.42 10.77 6.88
C ILE A 335 -4.03 10.58 6.32
N SER A 336 -3.37 9.43 6.54
CA SER A 336 -2.03 9.17 5.99
C SER A 336 -2.00 9.23 4.46
N ASN A 337 -3.10 8.88 3.81
CA ASN A 337 -3.26 8.86 2.36
C ASN A 337 -4.08 10.04 1.82
N SER A 338 -4.36 11.06 2.65
CA SER A 338 -5.20 12.17 2.24
C SER A 338 -4.60 12.96 1.07
N PRO A 339 -5.28 13.03 -0.10
CA PRO A 339 -4.85 13.83 -1.24
C PRO A 339 -4.62 15.31 -0.90
N GLU A 340 -5.44 15.86 -0.02
CA GLU A 340 -5.35 17.25 0.45
C GLU A 340 -4.03 17.50 1.18
N ILE A 341 -3.67 16.62 2.12
CA ILE A 341 -2.46 16.77 2.92
C ILE A 341 -1.21 16.49 2.10
N ILE A 342 -1.22 15.45 1.28
CA ILE A 342 -0.11 15.08 0.38
C ILE A 342 0.26 16.28 -0.50
N ARG A 343 -0.74 16.93 -1.10
CA ARG A 343 -0.54 18.11 -1.95
C ARG A 343 -0.06 19.32 -1.16
N ARG A 344 -0.63 19.58 0.00
CA ARG A 344 -0.23 20.71 0.86
C ARG A 344 1.20 20.60 1.36
N LEU A 345 1.61 19.41 1.77
CA LEU A 345 2.96 19.15 2.28
C LEU A 345 4.01 19.12 1.16
N GLY A 346 3.59 19.00 -0.10
CA GLY A 346 4.50 18.86 -1.23
C GLY A 346 5.28 17.53 -1.18
N VAL A 347 4.62 16.43 -0.89
CA VAL A 347 5.27 15.13 -0.72
C VAL A 347 5.96 14.69 -2.02
N ILE A 348 7.20 14.19 -1.91
CA ILE A 348 7.87 13.45 -2.97
C ILE A 348 7.44 11.99 -2.84
N SER A 349 6.78 11.44 -3.87
CA SER A 349 6.30 10.06 -3.82
C SER A 349 7.17 9.12 -4.66
N ILE A 350 7.48 7.94 -4.09
CA ILE A 350 8.27 6.90 -4.76
C ILE A 350 7.51 5.59 -4.65
N ASN A 351 7.04 5.10 -5.81
CA ASN A 351 6.27 3.87 -5.92
C ASN A 351 6.90 2.90 -6.92
N THR A 352 6.48 1.64 -6.88
CA THR A 352 7.01 0.59 -7.74
C THR A 352 6.00 0.23 -8.83
N ALA A 353 6.49 0.09 -10.08
CA ALA A 353 5.73 -0.38 -11.22
C ALA A 353 6.00 -1.87 -11.50
N ILE A 354 5.02 -2.55 -12.10
CA ILE A 354 5.21 -3.82 -12.79
C ILE A 354 5.66 -3.56 -14.23
N GLU A 355 4.98 -2.61 -14.89
CA GLU A 355 5.34 -2.16 -16.23
C GLU A 355 4.97 -0.69 -16.44
N VAL A 356 5.67 -0.04 -17.36
CA VAL A 356 5.50 1.36 -17.76
C VAL A 356 5.45 1.40 -19.29
N ASP A 357 4.48 2.12 -19.86
CA ASP A 357 4.47 2.28 -21.30
C ASP A 357 5.28 3.48 -21.80
N LEU A 358 5.38 3.58 -23.12
CA LEU A 358 6.18 4.60 -23.80
C LEU A 358 5.73 6.05 -23.48
N TYR A 359 4.52 6.23 -22.99
CA TYR A 359 3.96 7.54 -22.69
C TYR A 359 3.92 7.86 -21.20
N GLY A 360 4.27 6.87 -20.36
CA GLY A 360 4.35 7.03 -18.91
C GLY A 360 3.09 6.61 -18.17
N ASN A 361 2.19 5.84 -18.81
CA ASN A 361 1.17 5.12 -18.05
C ASN A 361 1.80 3.95 -17.30
N VAL A 362 1.29 3.64 -16.11
CA VAL A 362 1.85 2.64 -15.21
C VAL A 362 0.81 1.59 -14.82
N ASN A 363 1.23 0.33 -14.90
CA ASN A 363 0.58 -0.80 -14.27
C ASN A 363 1.41 -1.23 -13.05
N SER A 364 0.80 -1.22 -11.87
CA SER A 364 1.41 -1.61 -10.60
C SER A 364 0.71 -2.79 -9.92
N THR A 365 -0.34 -3.36 -10.54
CA THR A 365 -1.22 -4.34 -9.91
C THR A 365 -1.36 -5.67 -10.64
N HIS A 366 -1.26 -5.70 -11.98
CA HIS A 366 -1.58 -6.89 -12.77
C HIS A 366 -0.39 -7.39 -13.60
N ILE A 367 -0.19 -8.70 -13.63
CA ILE A 367 0.77 -9.35 -14.51
C ILE A 367 0.03 -9.86 -15.75
N GLY A 368 0.55 -9.49 -16.94
CA GLY A 368 -0.04 -9.88 -18.22
C GLY A 368 -1.48 -9.41 -18.38
N GLY A 369 -1.84 -8.29 -17.79
CA GLY A 369 -3.15 -7.63 -17.88
C GLY A 369 -4.30 -8.29 -17.13
N THR A 370 -4.16 -9.53 -16.71
CA THR A 370 -5.30 -10.31 -16.17
C THR A 370 -5.06 -10.88 -14.77
N LYS A 371 -3.82 -11.11 -14.38
CA LYS A 371 -3.49 -11.73 -13.09
C LYS A 371 -3.21 -10.65 -12.04
N MET A 372 -4.17 -10.42 -11.19
CA MET A 372 -4.02 -9.54 -10.03
C MET A 372 -2.89 -10.06 -9.12
N MET A 373 -1.96 -9.16 -8.75
CA MET A 373 -0.87 -9.41 -7.80
C MET A 373 -1.14 -8.81 -6.42
N ASN A 374 -1.72 -7.63 -6.42
CA ASN A 374 -2.08 -6.84 -5.24
C ASN A 374 -3.15 -5.82 -5.64
N GLY A 375 -3.55 -4.95 -4.74
CA GLY A 375 -4.35 -3.77 -5.08
C GLY A 375 -3.47 -2.56 -5.39
N ILE A 376 -4.10 -1.47 -5.86
CA ILE A 376 -3.44 -0.18 -6.11
C ILE A 376 -2.82 0.39 -4.83
N GLY A 377 -3.39 0.03 -3.67
CA GLY A 377 -2.95 0.58 -2.39
C GLY A 377 -3.12 2.10 -2.35
N GLY A 378 -2.12 2.76 -1.78
CA GLY A 378 -2.07 4.21 -1.73
C GLY A 378 -1.24 4.84 -2.85
N SER A 379 -0.68 4.05 -3.77
CA SER A 379 0.19 4.60 -4.81
C SER A 379 -0.52 5.68 -5.64
N GLY A 380 -1.81 5.52 -5.94
CA GLY A 380 -2.59 6.52 -6.65
C GLY A 380 -2.87 7.79 -5.82
N ASP A 381 -3.11 7.63 -4.52
CA ASP A 381 -3.30 8.76 -3.61
C ASP A 381 -2.08 9.67 -3.61
N PHE A 382 -0.88 9.07 -3.49
CA PHE A 382 0.37 9.80 -3.47
C PHE A 382 0.75 10.32 -4.85
N THR A 383 0.76 9.47 -5.88
CA THR A 383 1.18 9.84 -7.23
C THR A 383 0.43 11.05 -7.78
N ARG A 384 -0.89 11.07 -7.69
CA ARG A 384 -1.74 12.17 -8.21
C ARG A 384 -1.56 13.49 -7.45
N ASN A 385 -1.05 13.46 -6.23
CA ASN A 385 -1.02 14.61 -5.35
C ASN A 385 0.39 15.00 -4.92
N ALA A 386 1.40 14.24 -5.29
CA ALA A 386 2.79 14.52 -5.00
C ALA A 386 3.29 15.81 -5.68
N TYR A 387 4.30 16.44 -5.10
CA TYR A 387 5.09 17.48 -5.72
C TYR A 387 5.95 16.90 -6.87
N ILE A 388 6.56 15.74 -6.63
CA ILE A 388 7.24 14.92 -7.64
C ILE A 388 6.79 13.48 -7.44
N SER A 389 6.23 12.87 -8.49
CA SER A 389 5.86 11.46 -8.50
C SER A 389 6.91 10.65 -9.28
N ILE A 390 7.49 9.65 -8.61
CA ILE A 390 8.53 8.78 -9.15
C ILE A 390 8.00 7.34 -9.17
N PHE A 391 8.11 6.68 -10.31
CA PHE A 391 7.94 5.24 -10.42
C PHE A 391 9.28 4.55 -10.67
N THR A 392 9.52 3.47 -9.93
CA THR A 392 10.74 2.66 -10.04
C THR A 392 10.37 1.23 -10.41
N CYS A 393 11.17 0.61 -11.26
CA CYS A 393 11.10 -0.83 -11.53
C CYS A 393 12.44 -1.33 -12.09
N PRO A 394 12.75 -2.64 -11.98
CA PRO A 394 13.76 -3.26 -12.81
C PRO A 394 13.36 -3.14 -14.28
N SER A 395 14.30 -2.86 -15.18
CA SER A 395 13.99 -2.73 -16.61
C SER A 395 13.52 -4.06 -17.25
N VAL A 396 13.90 -5.18 -16.65
CA VAL A 396 13.52 -6.53 -17.07
C VAL A 396 13.24 -7.45 -15.88
N ALA A 397 12.46 -8.50 -16.15
CA ALA A 397 12.18 -9.58 -15.22
C ALA A 397 12.42 -10.96 -15.89
N LYS A 398 12.39 -12.03 -15.09
CA LYS A 398 12.55 -13.43 -15.55
C LYS A 398 13.75 -13.61 -16.48
N GLU A 399 14.94 -13.29 -15.99
CA GLU A 399 16.20 -13.46 -16.74
C GLU A 399 16.19 -12.72 -18.10
N GLY A 400 15.57 -11.54 -18.14
CA GLY A 400 15.50 -10.69 -19.32
C GLY A 400 14.41 -11.07 -20.34
N LYS A 401 13.53 -12.02 -20.04
CA LYS A 401 12.44 -12.44 -20.95
C LYS A 401 11.24 -11.48 -20.94
N ILE A 402 11.09 -10.69 -19.90
CA ILE A 402 10.00 -9.74 -19.74
C ILE A 402 10.57 -8.34 -19.62
N SER A 403 10.22 -7.45 -20.53
CA SER A 403 10.50 -6.02 -20.41
C SER A 403 9.48 -5.35 -19.49
N ALA A 404 9.95 -4.50 -18.58
CA ALA A 404 9.07 -3.61 -17.81
C ALA A 404 8.70 -2.35 -18.61
N ILE A 405 9.42 -2.03 -19.68
CA ILE A 405 9.07 -0.95 -20.60
C ILE A 405 8.39 -1.57 -21.82
N VAL A 406 7.15 -1.16 -22.07
CA VAL A 406 6.27 -1.77 -23.10
C VAL A 406 5.62 -0.68 -23.97
N PRO A 407 5.14 -1.01 -25.19
CA PRO A 407 4.43 -0.05 -26.02
C PRO A 407 3.16 0.52 -25.40
N MET A 408 2.39 -0.32 -24.72
CA MET A 408 1.17 0.01 -24.00
C MET A 408 1.04 -0.91 -22.79
N VAL A 409 0.75 -0.37 -21.61
CA VAL A 409 0.51 -1.19 -20.42
C VAL A 409 -0.75 -2.03 -20.57
N SER A 410 -0.69 -3.25 -20.06
CA SER A 410 -1.79 -4.21 -20.14
C SER A 410 -2.92 -3.95 -19.12
N HIS A 411 -2.67 -3.13 -18.14
CA HIS A 411 -3.61 -2.64 -17.13
C HIS A 411 -3.19 -1.22 -16.71
N HIS A 412 -4.13 -0.32 -16.43
CA HIS A 412 -3.84 1.09 -16.10
C HIS A 412 -4.19 1.38 -14.65
N ASP A 413 -3.18 1.57 -13.81
CA ASP A 413 -3.35 2.06 -12.45
C ASP A 413 -3.07 3.56 -12.35
N HIS A 414 -2.08 4.05 -13.11
CA HIS A 414 -1.68 5.47 -13.13
C HIS A 414 -1.52 5.94 -14.56
N THR A 415 -2.06 7.14 -14.84
CA THR A 415 -2.02 7.70 -16.18
C THR A 415 -0.77 8.55 -16.41
N GLU A 416 -0.44 8.80 -17.68
CA GLU A 416 0.65 9.71 -18.08
C GLU A 416 0.58 11.09 -17.42
N HIS A 417 -0.63 11.53 -17.02
CA HIS A 417 -0.83 12.83 -16.39
C HIS A 417 -0.32 12.92 -14.97
N ASP A 418 -0.19 11.78 -14.30
CA ASP A 418 0.15 11.68 -12.88
C ASP A 418 1.62 11.27 -12.66
N VAL A 419 2.31 10.76 -13.70
CA VAL A 419 3.68 10.25 -13.63
C VAL A 419 4.66 11.29 -14.12
N ASN A 420 5.56 11.73 -13.21
CA ASN A 420 6.58 12.72 -13.53
C ASN A 420 7.91 12.08 -13.94
N ILE A 421 8.33 11.03 -13.23
CA ILE A 421 9.66 10.44 -13.37
C ILE A 421 9.54 8.92 -13.39
N VAL A 422 10.27 8.28 -14.30
CA VAL A 422 10.47 6.83 -14.34
C VAL A 422 11.94 6.53 -14.13
N ILE A 423 12.25 5.60 -13.24
CA ILE A 423 13.65 5.23 -12.92
C ILE A 423 13.78 3.71 -12.94
N THR A 424 14.77 3.24 -13.69
CA THR A 424 15.21 1.85 -13.66
C THR A 424 16.71 1.80 -13.31
N GLU A 425 17.31 0.62 -13.24
CA GLU A 425 18.76 0.48 -13.11
C GLU A 425 19.52 1.04 -14.34
N GLN A 426 18.83 1.19 -15.48
CA GLN A 426 19.42 1.76 -16.70
C GLN A 426 19.60 3.28 -16.59
N GLY A 427 18.70 3.98 -15.87
CA GLY A 427 18.78 5.43 -15.69
C GLY A 427 17.45 6.06 -15.32
N VAL A 428 17.30 7.35 -15.67
CA VAL A 428 16.21 8.23 -15.28
C VAL A 428 15.55 8.84 -16.52
N ALA A 429 14.25 8.66 -16.67
CA ALA A 429 13.43 9.39 -17.64
C ALA A 429 12.63 10.47 -16.90
N ASP A 430 13.05 11.73 -17.04
CA ASP A 430 12.31 12.91 -16.59
C ASP A 430 11.25 13.27 -17.63
N LEU A 431 9.98 13.07 -17.27
CA LEU A 431 8.83 13.25 -18.18
C LEU A 431 8.17 14.62 -18.03
N ARG A 432 8.64 15.45 -17.10
CA ARG A 432 8.06 16.77 -16.83
C ARG A 432 8.21 17.69 -18.01
N GLY A 433 7.12 18.35 -18.38
CA GLY A 433 7.09 19.30 -19.50
C GLY A 433 7.25 18.69 -20.89
N LYS A 434 7.20 17.35 -21.02
CA LYS A 434 7.39 16.62 -22.27
C LYS A 434 6.06 16.21 -22.90
N SER A 435 5.99 16.36 -24.21
CA SER A 435 4.94 15.77 -25.05
C SER A 435 5.04 14.25 -25.05
N PRO A 436 3.97 13.50 -25.40
CA PRO A 436 4.03 12.04 -25.47
C PRO A 436 5.20 11.50 -26.30
N LYS A 437 5.51 12.11 -27.43
CA LYS A 437 6.65 11.70 -28.27
C LYS A 437 8.00 11.89 -27.59
N GLU A 438 8.20 13.00 -26.90
CA GLU A 438 9.41 13.25 -26.12
C GLU A 438 9.49 12.34 -24.89
N ARG A 439 8.36 11.98 -24.29
CA ARG A 439 8.29 10.98 -23.22
C ARG A 439 8.74 9.61 -23.71
N ALA A 440 8.21 9.16 -24.87
CA ALA A 440 8.59 7.88 -25.47
C ALA A 440 10.09 7.79 -25.72
N GLN A 441 10.68 8.85 -26.31
CA GLN A 441 12.12 8.94 -26.49
C GLN A 441 12.88 8.83 -25.17
N ALA A 442 12.48 9.64 -24.16
CA ALA A 442 13.16 9.66 -22.87
C ALA A 442 13.10 8.31 -22.16
N ILE A 443 11.94 7.62 -22.20
CA ILE A 443 11.75 6.31 -21.56
C ILE A 443 12.60 5.24 -22.26
N ILE A 444 12.57 5.16 -23.61
CA ILE A 444 13.36 4.18 -24.34
C ILE A 444 14.85 4.40 -24.11
N GLU A 445 15.33 5.65 -24.25
CA GLU A 445 16.76 5.95 -24.15
C GLU A 445 17.31 5.68 -22.75
N ASN A 446 16.54 6.04 -21.69
CA ASN A 446 17.08 6.05 -20.34
C ASN A 446 16.61 4.91 -19.44
N CYS A 447 15.45 4.28 -19.71
CA CYS A 447 14.87 3.31 -18.80
C CYS A 447 14.72 1.90 -19.41
N ALA A 448 14.65 1.77 -20.75
CA ALA A 448 14.52 0.45 -21.37
C ALA A 448 15.85 -0.32 -21.28
N HIS A 449 15.73 -1.64 -21.05
CA HIS A 449 16.87 -2.55 -21.14
C HIS A 449 17.47 -2.53 -22.55
N PRO A 450 18.80 -2.58 -22.72
CA PRO A 450 19.44 -2.56 -24.05
C PRO A 450 18.85 -3.55 -25.06
N ASP A 451 18.55 -4.79 -24.62
CA ASP A 451 17.98 -5.84 -25.47
C ASP A 451 16.61 -5.51 -26.07
N TYR A 452 15.91 -4.52 -25.52
CA TYR A 452 14.55 -4.14 -25.93
C TYR A 452 14.47 -2.76 -26.63
N LYS A 453 15.56 -1.98 -26.61
CA LYS A 453 15.53 -0.62 -27.20
C LYS A 453 15.17 -0.61 -28.66
N GLU A 454 15.80 -1.49 -29.46
CA GLU A 454 15.54 -1.60 -30.89
C GLU A 454 14.08 -2.00 -31.16
N LEU A 455 13.58 -3.02 -30.44
CA LEU A 455 12.20 -3.47 -30.54
C LEU A 455 11.19 -2.35 -30.24
N LEU A 456 11.44 -1.53 -29.24
CA LEU A 456 10.57 -0.39 -28.88
C LEU A 456 10.65 0.74 -29.90
N TRP A 457 11.83 1.03 -30.45
CA TRP A 457 11.98 1.98 -31.55
C TRP A 457 11.26 1.54 -32.81
N ASP A 458 11.32 0.25 -33.15
CA ASP A 458 10.61 -0.29 -34.30
C ASP A 458 9.08 -0.24 -34.13
N TYR A 459 8.59 -0.44 -32.90
CA TYR A 459 7.18 -0.16 -32.59
C TYR A 459 6.79 1.30 -32.84
N LEU A 460 7.62 2.27 -32.42
CA LEU A 460 7.33 3.69 -32.69
C LEU A 460 7.36 4.02 -34.18
N LYS A 461 8.23 3.39 -34.97
CA LYS A 461 8.22 3.52 -36.44
C LYS A 461 6.92 3.01 -37.03
N LEU A 462 6.44 1.84 -36.55
CA LEU A 462 5.16 1.24 -36.97
C LEU A 462 3.97 2.15 -36.58
N ALA A 463 3.98 2.72 -35.39
CA ALA A 463 2.95 3.65 -34.90
C ALA A 463 2.90 4.96 -35.69
N GLY A 464 4.04 5.34 -36.30
CA GLY A 464 4.16 6.57 -37.05
C GLY A 464 4.22 7.83 -36.16
N ASN A 465 4.10 9.01 -36.79
CA ASN A 465 4.31 10.28 -36.09
C ASN A 465 3.16 11.32 -36.24
N ARG A 466 2.03 10.91 -36.83
CA ARG A 466 0.98 11.85 -37.19
C ARG A 466 -0.01 12.17 -36.06
N ALA A 467 -0.07 11.37 -35.01
CA ALA A 467 -0.94 11.60 -33.86
C ALA A 467 -0.19 12.31 -32.71
N GLN A 468 -0.92 12.88 -31.77
CA GLN A 468 -0.37 13.45 -30.54
C GLN A 468 0.26 12.34 -29.68
N THR A 469 -0.44 11.21 -29.54
CA THR A 469 0.02 9.99 -28.87
C THR A 469 -0.03 8.82 -29.87
N PRO A 470 1.03 8.61 -30.70
CA PRO A 470 1.01 7.62 -31.75
C PRO A 470 0.96 6.19 -31.22
N HIS A 471 -0.02 5.41 -31.67
CA HIS A 471 -0.11 3.99 -31.40
C HIS A 471 -0.43 3.18 -32.67
N ALA A 472 0.24 2.07 -32.86
CA ALA A 472 -0.20 1.01 -33.74
C ALA A 472 -1.15 0.11 -32.95
N ILE A 473 -2.45 0.44 -32.95
CA ILE A 473 -3.43 -0.17 -32.02
C ILE A 473 -3.43 -1.70 -32.09
N GLN A 474 -3.32 -2.28 -33.28
CA GLN A 474 -3.29 -3.73 -33.44
C GLN A 474 -2.02 -4.38 -32.85
N ALA A 475 -0.93 -3.63 -32.74
CA ALA A 475 0.36 -4.09 -32.24
C ALA A 475 0.61 -3.67 -30.76
N ALA A 476 -0.22 -2.81 -30.19
CA ALA A 476 0.05 -2.17 -28.90
C ALA A 476 0.32 -3.14 -27.75
N LEU A 477 -0.33 -4.30 -27.73
CA LEU A 477 -0.11 -5.37 -26.77
C LEU A 477 0.67 -6.56 -27.37
N GLY A 478 1.37 -6.37 -28.50
CA GLY A 478 2.09 -7.44 -29.21
C GLY A 478 3.17 -8.10 -28.35
N MET A 479 3.90 -7.35 -27.51
CA MET A 479 4.88 -7.94 -26.59
C MET A 479 4.22 -8.85 -25.54
N HIS A 480 3.05 -8.47 -25.03
CA HIS A 480 2.28 -9.30 -24.08
C HIS A 480 1.72 -10.56 -24.77
N ALA A 481 1.23 -10.43 -25.99
CA ALA A 481 0.74 -11.56 -26.78
C ALA A 481 1.87 -12.55 -27.08
N GLU A 482 3.06 -12.06 -27.44
CA GLU A 482 4.21 -12.91 -27.68
C GLU A 482 4.72 -13.58 -26.40
N LEU A 483 4.73 -12.87 -25.27
CA LEU A 483 5.02 -13.47 -23.97
C LEU A 483 4.08 -14.64 -23.65
N ALA A 484 2.79 -14.49 -23.92
CA ALA A 484 1.81 -15.55 -23.70
C ALA A 484 2.03 -16.75 -24.65
N LYS A 485 2.49 -16.50 -25.86
CA LYS A 485 2.72 -17.49 -26.91
C LYS A 485 4.04 -18.27 -26.73
N SER A 486 5.16 -17.55 -26.56
CA SER A 486 6.51 -18.13 -26.56
C SER A 486 7.22 -18.08 -25.19
N GLY A 487 6.69 -17.31 -24.24
CA GLY A 487 7.32 -17.09 -22.94
C GLY A 487 8.45 -16.05 -22.93
N ASP A 488 8.69 -15.35 -24.07
CA ASP A 488 9.75 -14.34 -24.17
C ASP A 488 9.29 -13.17 -25.06
N MET A 489 9.24 -11.96 -24.49
CA MET A 489 8.86 -10.74 -25.22
C MET A 489 9.85 -10.37 -26.34
N LYS A 490 11.09 -10.82 -26.29
CA LYS A 490 12.10 -10.54 -27.33
C LYS A 490 11.75 -11.15 -28.68
N ASN A 491 10.92 -12.18 -28.69
CA ASN A 491 10.49 -12.85 -29.95
C ASN A 491 9.39 -12.06 -30.68
N THR A 492 8.96 -10.90 -30.20
CA THR A 492 7.93 -10.08 -30.84
C THR A 492 8.35 -9.68 -32.26
N ASN A 493 7.51 -9.99 -33.22
CA ASN A 493 7.71 -9.66 -34.64
C ASN A 493 6.67 -8.64 -35.11
N TRP A 494 7.07 -7.37 -35.22
CA TRP A 494 6.15 -6.30 -35.63
C TRP A 494 5.65 -6.43 -37.06
N ALA A 495 6.33 -7.18 -37.93
CA ALA A 495 5.87 -7.43 -39.31
C ALA A 495 4.52 -8.17 -39.38
N GLU A 496 4.17 -8.93 -38.35
CA GLU A 496 2.86 -9.61 -38.24
C GLU A 496 1.70 -8.60 -38.08
N TYR A 497 1.98 -7.38 -37.66
CA TYR A 497 1.00 -6.29 -37.38
C TYR A 497 1.05 -5.18 -38.42
N ALA A 498 1.94 -5.24 -39.40
CA ALA A 498 2.14 -4.17 -40.40
C ALA A 498 1.13 -4.19 -41.56
N LYS A 499 0.06 -5.00 -41.47
CA LYS A 499 -0.96 -5.17 -42.55
C LYS A 499 -2.10 -4.18 -42.45
#